data_fc6e23c0835564fd06b85f9b1de870ad
#
_entry.id   fc6e23c0835564fd06b85f9b1de870ad
#
_cell.length_a   1.000
_cell.length_b   1.000
_cell.length_c   1.000
_cell.angle_alpha   90.00
_cell.angle_beta   90.00
_cell.angle_gamma   90.00
#
_symmetry.space_group_name_H-M   'P 1'
#
loop_
_entity.id
_entity.type
_entity.pdbx_description
1 polymer ?
#
loop_
_entity_poly.entity_id
_entity_poly.type
_entity_poly.pdbx_seq_one_letter_code
_entity_poly.pdbx_strand_id
1 'polypeptide(L)'
;MIDFQNRRAIVVDGHDAIMTYTTAEDLAAVVVRAVDLDGEWPMIGGISGDKLPISQILQIGEKLRGEACHIHSILGCSHGITGHPFTIDKVKLEDLENGNLTASWTLEASHPTVTGDQVDKMVKTVLIGTLIGSAKGAWNVSDEVNKLLPDFRFTQIEDFLAKIWHGKP
;
A
#
# COMPACT_ATOMS: atom_id res chain seq x y z
N MET A 1 -5.88 2.76 -3.23
CA MET A 1 -5.90 1.28 -3.14
C MET A 1 -5.11 0.71 -4.30
N ILE A 2 -4.23 -0.29 -4.07
CA ILE A 2 -3.35 -0.85 -5.11
C ILE A 2 -3.50 -2.37 -5.14
N ASP A 3 -3.74 -2.91 -6.33
CA ASP A 3 -3.76 -4.35 -6.60
C ASP A 3 -2.55 -4.69 -7.48
N PHE A 4 -1.47 -5.13 -6.84
CA PHE A 4 -0.23 -5.47 -7.52
C PHE A 4 -0.38 -6.69 -8.43
N GLN A 5 -1.26 -7.63 -8.09
CA GLN A 5 -1.47 -8.84 -8.87
C GLN A 5 -2.05 -8.53 -10.24
N ASN A 6 -3.05 -7.67 -10.30
CA ASN A 6 -3.73 -7.29 -11.54
C ASN A 6 -3.23 -5.97 -12.12
N ARG A 7 -2.17 -5.37 -11.54
CA ARG A 7 -1.57 -4.09 -11.97
C ARG A 7 -2.60 -2.98 -12.13
N ARG A 8 -3.43 -2.78 -11.10
CA ARG A 8 -4.47 -1.76 -11.12
C ARG A 8 -4.51 -1.00 -9.79
N ALA A 9 -4.91 0.26 -9.84
CA ALA A 9 -5.01 1.09 -8.65
C ALA A 9 -6.22 2.02 -8.71
N ILE A 10 -6.80 2.32 -7.55
CA ILE A 10 -7.78 3.39 -7.37
C ILE A 10 -7.12 4.46 -6.51
N VAL A 11 -7.03 5.67 -7.03
CA VAL A 11 -6.41 6.82 -6.36
C VAL A 11 -7.36 8.00 -6.33
N VAL A 12 -7.21 8.86 -5.34
CA VAL A 12 -7.98 10.11 -5.27
C VAL A 12 -7.33 11.15 -6.16
N ASP A 13 -8.09 11.70 -7.11
CA ASP A 13 -7.58 12.66 -8.08
C ASP A 13 -7.04 13.92 -7.39
N GLY A 14 -5.89 14.39 -7.86
CA GLY A 14 -5.22 15.54 -7.27
C GLY A 14 -4.52 15.29 -5.91
N HIS A 15 -4.52 14.05 -5.39
CA HIS A 15 -3.92 13.71 -4.10
C HIS A 15 -2.85 12.61 -4.26
N ASP A 16 -1.60 12.98 -4.01
CA ASP A 16 -0.50 12.01 -3.90
C ASP A 16 -0.23 11.73 -2.42
N ALA A 17 -1.13 10.97 -1.81
CA ALA A 17 -1.14 10.74 -0.37
C ALA A 17 0.09 9.97 0.09
N ILE A 18 0.70 10.44 1.19
CA ILE A 18 1.76 9.70 1.88
C ILE A 18 1.14 8.57 2.69
N MET A 19 1.62 7.37 2.46
CA MET A 19 1.18 6.15 3.14
C MET A 19 2.34 5.58 3.96
N THR A 20 2.04 5.18 5.18
CA THR A 20 2.98 4.45 6.04
C THR A 20 2.76 2.95 5.87
N TYR A 21 3.85 2.22 5.66
CA TYR A 21 3.86 0.78 5.51
C TYR A 21 4.75 0.15 6.57
N THR A 22 4.21 -0.82 7.28
CA THR A 22 4.94 -1.61 8.28
C THR A 22 4.61 -3.07 8.04
N THR A 23 5.61 -3.92 7.88
CA THR A 23 5.37 -5.36 7.70
C THR A 23 4.79 -5.97 8.97
N ALA A 24 4.07 -7.07 8.83
CA ALA A 24 3.53 -7.79 9.99
C ALA A 24 4.66 -8.33 10.89
N GLU A 25 5.77 -8.74 10.29
CA GLU A 25 6.97 -9.21 10.98
C GLU A 25 7.62 -8.07 11.79
N ASP A 26 7.78 -6.90 11.19
CA ASP A 26 8.34 -5.73 11.89
C ASP A 26 7.42 -5.29 13.03
N LEU A 27 6.12 -5.24 12.79
CA LEU A 27 5.15 -4.89 13.82
C LEU A 27 5.23 -5.87 15.00
N ALA A 28 5.28 -7.17 14.73
CA ALA A 28 5.42 -8.19 15.77
C ALA A 28 6.72 -8.02 16.55
N ALA A 29 7.84 -7.78 15.86
CA ALA A 29 9.15 -7.56 16.50
C ALA A 29 9.16 -6.28 17.36
N VAL A 30 8.52 -5.20 16.91
CA VAL A 30 8.35 -3.97 17.69
C VAL A 30 7.52 -4.23 18.94
N VAL A 31 6.41 -4.96 18.84
CA VAL A 31 5.56 -5.31 19.98
C VAL A 31 6.34 -6.12 21.04
N VAL A 32 7.13 -7.11 20.62
CA VAL A 32 7.98 -7.89 21.54
C VAL A 32 8.96 -6.98 22.28
N ARG A 33 9.66 -6.08 21.57
CA ARG A 33 10.59 -5.13 22.20
C ARG A 33 9.90 -4.12 23.09
N ALA A 34 8.70 -3.70 22.71
CA ALA A 34 7.92 -2.73 23.45
C ALA A 34 7.50 -3.24 24.84
N VAL A 35 7.32 -4.56 25.01
CA VAL A 35 7.01 -5.18 26.31
C VAL A 35 8.16 -4.99 27.31
N ASP A 36 9.40 -4.95 26.83
CA ASP A 36 10.61 -4.82 27.63
C ASP A 36 11.08 -3.35 27.78
N LEU A 37 10.32 -2.38 27.27
CA LEU A 37 10.66 -0.97 27.40
C LEU A 37 10.41 -0.47 28.82
N ASP A 38 11.49 -0.04 29.47
CA ASP A 38 11.42 0.70 30.74
C ASP A 38 11.12 2.17 30.45
N GLY A 39 10.10 2.72 31.12
CA GLY A 39 9.78 4.15 31.05
C GLY A 39 8.35 4.47 30.61
N GLU A 40 8.09 5.75 30.37
CA GLU A 40 6.78 6.21 29.92
C GLU A 40 6.59 5.99 28.41
N TRP A 41 5.45 5.44 28.07
CA TRP A 41 5.03 5.31 26.66
C TRP A 41 4.58 6.67 26.12
N PRO A 42 4.88 6.98 24.85
CA PRO A 42 4.40 8.20 24.24
C PRO A 42 2.86 8.19 24.18
N MET A 43 2.25 9.35 24.41
CA MET A 43 0.79 9.50 24.31
C MET A 43 0.28 9.15 22.90
N ILE A 44 1.08 9.42 21.88
CA ILE A 44 0.86 9.02 20.48
C ILE A 44 1.94 8.01 20.15
N GLY A 45 1.54 6.76 19.90
CA GLY A 45 2.44 5.64 19.68
C GLY A 45 2.52 5.22 18.22
N GLY A 46 2.91 6.12 17.33
CA GLY A 46 3.05 5.80 15.92
C GLY A 46 4.24 4.87 15.65
N ILE A 47 3.99 3.83 14.84
CA ILE A 47 5.00 2.89 14.32
C ILE A 47 5.06 3.09 12.81
N SER A 48 6.22 3.47 12.30
CA SER A 48 6.42 3.80 10.90
C SER A 48 7.58 3.00 10.30
N GLY A 49 7.27 1.99 9.51
CA GLY A 49 8.27 1.22 8.79
C GLY A 49 8.87 2.04 7.66
N ASP A 50 8.09 2.27 6.63
CA ASP A 50 8.48 3.09 5.49
C ASP A 50 7.35 4.06 5.11
N LYS A 51 7.70 5.24 4.56
CA LYS A 51 6.74 6.28 4.18
C LYS A 51 6.97 6.71 2.75
N LEU A 52 6.02 6.44 1.90
CA LEU A 52 6.11 6.80 0.49
C LEU A 52 4.78 7.39 -0.01
N PRO A 53 4.84 8.33 -0.96
CA PRO A 53 3.66 8.73 -1.72
C PRO A 53 3.16 7.58 -2.60
N ILE A 54 1.86 7.55 -2.87
CA ILE A 54 1.22 6.51 -3.69
C ILE A 54 1.89 6.41 -5.07
N SER A 55 2.24 7.53 -5.68
CA SER A 55 2.93 7.57 -6.97
C SER A 55 4.25 6.79 -6.96
N GLN A 56 5.03 6.90 -5.90
CA GLN A 56 6.31 6.20 -5.78
C GLN A 56 6.12 4.69 -5.62
N ILE A 57 5.09 4.26 -4.88
CA ILE A 57 4.78 2.83 -4.73
C ILE A 57 4.35 2.22 -6.05
N LEU A 58 3.56 2.94 -6.85
CA LEU A 58 3.19 2.50 -8.19
C LEU A 58 4.43 2.35 -9.08
N GLN A 59 5.36 3.31 -9.05
CA GLN A 59 6.63 3.22 -9.79
C GLN A 59 7.48 2.02 -9.36
N ILE A 60 7.58 1.75 -8.05
CA ILE A 60 8.26 0.54 -7.55
C ILE A 60 7.58 -0.72 -8.08
N GLY A 61 6.25 -0.76 -8.05
CA GLY A 61 5.48 -1.89 -8.58
C GLY A 61 5.68 -2.10 -10.07
N GLU A 62 5.69 -1.05 -10.87
CA GLU A 62 5.97 -1.10 -12.31
C GLU A 62 7.38 -1.63 -12.59
N LYS A 63 8.38 -1.13 -11.87
CA LYS A 63 9.77 -1.58 -11.98
C LYS A 63 9.90 -3.08 -11.66
N LEU A 64 9.40 -3.52 -10.51
CA LEU A 64 9.55 -4.89 -10.06
C LEU A 64 8.81 -5.91 -10.92
N ARG A 65 7.66 -5.53 -11.48
CA ARG A 65 6.87 -6.39 -12.35
C ARG A 65 7.22 -6.28 -13.83
N GLY A 66 8.09 -5.32 -14.20
CA GLY A 66 8.62 -5.15 -15.55
C GLY A 66 9.85 -6.00 -15.85
N GLU A 67 10.57 -6.47 -14.84
CA GLU A 67 11.83 -7.21 -15.01
C GLU A 67 11.67 -8.67 -15.49
N ALA A 68 10.48 -9.21 -15.57
CA ALA A 68 10.22 -10.59 -16.03
C ALA A 68 10.58 -10.86 -17.52
N CYS A 69 11.04 -9.87 -18.27
CA CYS A 69 11.40 -9.99 -19.69
C CYS A 69 12.89 -10.21 -19.98
N HIS A 70 13.73 -10.55 -18.99
CA HIS A 70 15.19 -10.66 -19.22
C HIS A 70 15.69 -12.00 -19.83
N ILE A 71 14.84 -12.94 -20.20
CA ILE A 71 15.31 -14.23 -20.75
C ILE A 71 15.28 -14.31 -22.29
N HIS A 72 14.80 -13.29 -23.00
CA HIS A 72 14.71 -13.37 -24.49
C HIS A 72 15.22 -12.12 -25.23
N SER A 73 16.36 -11.57 -24.89
CA SER A 73 16.97 -10.53 -25.72
C SER A 73 18.46 -10.78 -25.96
N ILE A 74 18.76 -11.67 -26.90
CA ILE A 74 20.09 -11.75 -27.56
C ILE A 74 20.16 -10.80 -28.78
N LEU A 75 19.18 -9.97 -29.02
CA LEU A 75 19.19 -9.00 -30.13
C LEU A 75 18.67 -7.63 -29.65
N GLY A 76 19.62 -6.74 -29.35
CA GLY A 76 19.56 -5.29 -29.49
C GLY A 76 18.21 -4.61 -29.26
N CYS A 77 17.71 -4.48 -28.04
CA CYS A 77 16.64 -3.56 -27.72
C CYS A 77 17.17 -2.42 -26.85
N SER A 78 17.08 -1.21 -27.39
CA SER A 78 17.27 0.07 -26.73
C SER A 78 16.49 0.14 -25.40
N HIS A 79 17.08 0.78 -24.42
CA HIS A 79 16.56 1.05 -23.08
C HIS A 79 15.13 1.63 -23.10
N GLY A 80 14.12 0.78 -23.15
CA GLY A 80 12.76 1.13 -22.84
C GLY A 80 12.36 0.39 -21.57
N ILE A 81 11.83 1.09 -20.60
CA ILE A 81 11.19 0.51 -19.41
C ILE A 81 10.05 -0.40 -19.91
N THR A 82 10.29 -1.70 -19.96
CA THR A 82 9.32 -2.68 -20.45
C THR A 82 8.37 -3.17 -19.36
N GLY A 83 8.15 -2.36 -18.33
CA GLY A 83 7.12 -2.61 -17.32
C GLY A 83 5.73 -2.35 -17.92
N HIS A 84 4.80 -3.27 -17.72
CA HIS A 84 3.40 -2.98 -18.02
C HIS A 84 2.88 -1.98 -16.96
N PRO A 85 2.40 -0.79 -17.36
CA PRO A 85 1.93 0.22 -16.43
C PRO A 85 0.70 -0.27 -15.64
N PHE A 86 0.49 0.33 -14.47
CA PHE A 86 -0.75 0.13 -13.74
C PHE A 86 -1.92 0.82 -14.45
N THR A 87 -3.06 0.16 -14.51
CA THR A 87 -4.33 0.81 -14.84
C THR A 87 -4.81 1.60 -13.63
N ILE A 88 -4.94 2.92 -13.76
CA ILE A 88 -5.26 3.81 -12.65
C ILE A 88 -6.65 4.40 -12.81
N ASP A 89 -7.56 4.05 -11.90
CA ASP A 89 -8.85 4.71 -11.74
C ASP A 89 -8.68 5.92 -10.83
N LYS A 90 -9.03 7.11 -11.34
CA LYS A 90 -9.03 8.35 -10.57
C LYS A 90 -10.44 8.65 -10.10
N VAL A 91 -10.62 8.84 -8.80
CA VAL A 91 -11.89 9.16 -8.18
C VAL A 91 -11.82 10.52 -7.49
N LYS A 92 -12.89 11.30 -7.56
CA LYS A 92 -12.94 12.62 -6.90
C LYS A 92 -13.24 12.46 -5.42
N LEU A 93 -12.56 13.26 -4.59
CA LEU A 93 -12.79 13.27 -3.14
C LEU A 93 -14.24 13.62 -2.79
N GLU A 94 -14.82 14.60 -3.48
CA GLU A 94 -16.20 15.02 -3.29
C GLU A 94 -17.22 13.89 -3.54
N ASP A 95 -16.99 13.08 -4.58
CA ASP A 95 -17.85 11.93 -4.87
C ASP A 95 -17.78 10.90 -3.76
N LEU A 96 -16.56 10.62 -3.22
CA LEU A 96 -16.37 9.71 -2.11
C LEU A 96 -17.05 10.20 -0.83
N GLU A 97 -16.97 11.51 -0.52
CA GLU A 97 -17.63 12.11 0.64
C GLU A 97 -19.16 12.01 0.54
N ASN A 98 -19.70 11.98 -0.67
CA ASN A 98 -21.11 11.72 -0.94
C ASN A 98 -21.49 10.22 -1.00
N GLY A 99 -20.53 9.32 -0.67
CA GLY A 99 -20.74 7.87 -0.70
C GLY A 99 -20.74 7.25 -2.10
N ASN A 100 -20.31 8.00 -3.12
CA ASN A 100 -20.24 7.56 -4.50
C ASN A 100 -18.80 7.10 -4.82
N LEU A 101 -18.68 5.87 -5.26
CA LEU A 101 -17.42 5.31 -5.77
C LEU A 101 -17.68 4.79 -7.17
N THR A 102 -17.03 5.42 -8.16
CA THR A 102 -17.04 4.99 -9.55
C THR A 102 -15.64 4.52 -9.91
N ALA A 103 -15.44 3.22 -9.94
CA ALA A 103 -14.19 2.58 -10.33
C ALA A 103 -14.49 1.37 -11.22
N SER A 104 -13.54 1.00 -12.09
CA SER A 104 -13.68 -0.13 -13.02
C SER A 104 -13.59 -1.49 -12.32
N TRP A 105 -13.14 -1.51 -11.07
CA TRP A 105 -12.99 -2.71 -10.26
C TRP A 105 -13.21 -2.41 -8.77
N THR A 106 -13.41 -3.46 -7.99
CA THR A 106 -13.51 -3.40 -6.53
C THR A 106 -12.71 -4.53 -5.90
N LEU A 107 -12.52 -4.47 -4.58
CA LEU A 107 -11.93 -5.59 -3.85
C LEU A 107 -12.93 -6.75 -3.81
N GLU A 108 -12.41 -7.95 -4.04
CA GLU A 108 -13.16 -9.17 -3.82
C GLU A 108 -13.01 -9.58 -2.35
N ALA A 109 -14.12 -9.76 -1.68
CA ALA A 109 -14.16 -10.29 -0.33
C ALA A 109 -15.24 -11.35 -0.24
N SER A 110 -14.99 -12.38 0.55
CA SER A 110 -16.00 -13.40 0.90
C SER A 110 -16.05 -13.59 2.40
N HIS A 111 -17.22 -13.80 2.93
CA HIS A 111 -17.41 -14.08 4.34
C HIS A 111 -18.37 -15.25 4.51
N PRO A 112 -18.05 -16.28 5.31
CA PRO A 112 -18.85 -17.50 5.40
C PRO A 112 -20.29 -17.30 5.88
N THR A 113 -20.55 -16.23 6.64
CA THR A 113 -21.83 -15.98 7.31
C THR A 113 -22.56 -14.73 6.81
N VAL A 114 -22.00 -14.02 5.81
CA VAL A 114 -22.58 -12.77 5.30
C VAL A 114 -22.98 -12.97 3.84
N THR A 115 -24.14 -12.45 3.45
CA THR A 115 -24.62 -12.55 2.06
C THR A 115 -23.77 -11.68 1.12
N GLY A 116 -23.69 -12.05 -0.17
CA GLY A 116 -22.90 -11.31 -1.17
C GLY A 116 -23.19 -9.81 -1.18
N ASP A 117 -24.48 -9.42 -1.23
CA ASP A 117 -24.90 -8.01 -1.24
C ASP A 117 -24.45 -7.23 0.01
N GLN A 118 -24.38 -7.88 1.16
CA GLN A 118 -23.90 -7.26 2.41
C GLN A 118 -22.37 -7.12 2.39
N VAL A 119 -21.67 -8.12 1.86
CA VAL A 119 -20.22 -8.07 1.67
C VAL A 119 -19.86 -6.92 0.72
N ASP A 120 -20.56 -6.81 -0.41
CA ASP A 120 -20.30 -5.75 -1.41
C ASP A 120 -20.49 -4.34 -0.82
N LYS A 121 -21.56 -4.14 -0.03
CA LYS A 121 -21.80 -2.87 0.68
C LYS A 121 -20.70 -2.57 1.68
N MET A 122 -20.26 -3.56 2.45
CA MET A 122 -19.20 -3.41 3.44
C MET A 122 -17.87 -3.08 2.74
N VAL A 123 -17.52 -3.81 1.69
CA VAL A 123 -16.30 -3.57 0.90
C VAL A 123 -16.30 -2.16 0.32
N LYS A 124 -17.42 -1.74 -0.28
CA LYS A 124 -17.54 -0.38 -0.80
C LYS A 124 -17.35 0.67 0.28
N THR A 125 -17.97 0.50 1.45
CA THR A 125 -17.85 1.44 2.58
C THR A 125 -16.40 1.51 3.08
N VAL A 126 -15.73 0.38 3.25
CA VAL A 126 -14.32 0.31 3.67
C VAL A 126 -13.42 0.98 2.64
N LEU A 127 -13.65 0.71 1.35
CA LEU A 127 -12.85 1.28 0.27
C LEU A 127 -12.99 2.81 0.21
N ILE A 128 -14.21 3.32 0.29
CA ILE A 128 -14.48 4.78 0.36
C ILE A 128 -13.77 5.40 1.57
N GLY A 129 -13.95 4.81 2.77
CA GLY A 129 -13.31 5.31 3.99
C GLY A 129 -11.79 5.31 3.91
N THR A 130 -11.20 4.26 3.31
CA THR A 130 -9.75 4.16 3.10
C THR A 130 -9.25 5.23 2.14
N LEU A 131 -9.95 5.49 1.04
CA LEU A 131 -9.58 6.51 0.05
C LEU A 131 -9.71 7.92 0.63
N ILE A 132 -10.80 8.23 1.34
CA ILE A 132 -10.96 9.51 2.05
C ILE A 132 -9.86 9.69 3.09
N GLY A 133 -9.60 8.66 3.91
CA GLY A 133 -8.54 8.68 4.91
C GLY A 133 -7.16 8.94 4.29
N SER A 134 -6.88 8.33 3.14
CA SER A 134 -5.66 8.54 2.38
C SER A 134 -5.53 10.00 1.94
N ALA A 135 -6.55 10.57 1.29
CA ALA A 135 -6.56 11.96 0.83
C ALA A 135 -6.42 12.97 1.98
N LYS A 136 -6.96 12.65 3.16
CA LYS A 136 -6.89 13.48 4.37
C LYS A 136 -5.65 13.20 5.24
N GLY A 137 -4.72 12.36 4.78
CA GLY A 137 -3.45 12.10 5.46
C GLY A 137 -3.53 11.17 6.69
N ALA A 138 -4.65 10.44 6.86
CA ALA A 138 -4.81 9.53 7.99
C ALA A 138 -3.79 8.37 8.03
N TRP A 139 -3.21 8.04 6.88
CA TRP A 139 -2.21 6.97 6.75
C TRP A 139 -0.76 7.46 6.86
N ASN A 140 -0.54 8.77 7.07
CA ASN A 140 0.77 9.31 7.38
C ASN A 140 1.02 9.21 8.89
N VAL A 141 1.31 8.02 9.35
CA VAL A 141 1.50 7.70 10.77
C VAL A 141 2.81 8.28 11.28
N SER A 142 2.83 8.78 12.49
CA SER A 142 4.02 9.30 13.17
C SER A 142 5.02 8.19 13.57
N ASP A 143 6.16 8.54 14.15
CA ASP A 143 7.29 7.64 14.38
C ASP A 143 7.77 7.63 15.85
N GLU A 144 6.89 7.94 16.80
CA GLU A 144 7.28 8.08 18.20
C GLU A 144 7.85 6.78 18.79
N VAL A 145 7.26 5.62 18.44
CA VAL A 145 7.77 4.33 18.91
C VAL A 145 9.11 4.00 18.25
N ASN A 146 9.33 4.41 17.00
CA ASN A 146 10.62 4.20 16.34
C ASN A 146 11.77 4.87 17.11
N LYS A 147 11.53 6.03 17.72
CA LYS A 147 12.53 6.76 18.50
C LYS A 147 12.92 6.06 19.80
N LEU A 148 12.02 5.22 20.33
CA LEU A 148 12.32 4.36 21.48
C LEU A 148 13.13 3.13 21.12
N LEU A 149 13.20 2.79 19.83
CA LEU A 149 13.89 1.62 19.31
C LEU A 149 14.94 2.00 18.25
N PRO A 150 15.96 2.82 18.59
CA PRO A 150 16.88 3.41 17.59
C PRO A 150 17.71 2.35 16.84
N ASP A 151 17.88 1.17 17.41
CA ASP A 151 18.63 0.05 16.81
C ASP A 151 17.75 -0.84 15.93
N PHE A 152 16.43 -0.62 15.91
CA PHE A 152 15.53 -1.43 15.10
C PHE A 152 15.56 -0.95 13.64
N ARG A 153 15.76 -1.90 12.71
CA ARG A 153 15.76 -1.65 11.28
C ARG A 153 14.47 -2.15 10.66
N PHE A 154 13.64 -1.23 10.23
CA PHE A 154 12.39 -1.55 9.53
C PHE A 154 12.66 -1.99 8.10
N THR A 155 11.87 -2.95 7.64
CA THR A 155 11.87 -3.41 6.25
C THR A 155 11.37 -2.30 5.33
N GLN A 156 12.15 -1.99 4.29
CA GLN A 156 11.74 -1.02 3.28
C GLN A 156 10.72 -1.65 2.32
N ILE A 157 9.78 -0.85 1.83
CA ILE A 157 8.69 -1.34 0.97
C ILE A 157 9.21 -1.92 -0.36
N GLU A 158 10.28 -1.35 -0.92
CA GLU A 158 10.90 -1.85 -2.16
C GLU A 158 11.46 -3.27 -1.94
N ASP A 159 12.17 -3.49 -0.83
CA ASP A 159 12.73 -4.82 -0.49
C ASP A 159 11.62 -5.85 -0.25
N PHE A 160 10.57 -5.44 0.46
CA PHE A 160 9.42 -6.29 0.72
C PHE A 160 8.70 -6.68 -0.57
N LEU A 161 8.42 -5.72 -1.43
CA LEU A 161 7.75 -5.97 -2.71
C LEU A 161 8.65 -6.79 -3.65
N ALA A 162 9.96 -6.54 -3.68
CA ALA A 162 10.90 -7.33 -4.45
C ALA A 162 10.88 -8.81 -4.03
N LYS A 163 10.89 -9.08 -2.72
CA LYS A 163 10.81 -10.46 -2.19
C LYS A 163 9.53 -11.18 -2.63
N ILE A 164 8.39 -10.46 -2.70
CA ILE A 164 7.09 -11.06 -3.04
C ILE A 164 6.90 -11.20 -4.55
N TRP A 165 7.32 -10.21 -5.32
CA TRP A 165 6.95 -10.08 -6.73
C TRP A 165 8.09 -10.37 -7.71
N HIS A 166 9.35 -10.51 -7.26
CA HIS A 166 10.45 -10.86 -8.16
C HIS A 166 10.19 -12.18 -8.87
N GLY A 167 10.26 -12.16 -10.20
CA GLY A 167 10.04 -13.34 -11.04
C GLY A 167 8.58 -13.82 -11.14
N LYS A 168 7.59 -13.07 -10.64
CA LYS A 168 6.18 -13.38 -10.86
C LYS A 168 5.62 -12.60 -12.05
N PRO A 169 4.75 -13.25 -12.88
CA PRO A 169 4.13 -12.64 -14.04
C PRO A 169 3.19 -11.48 -13.67
#